data_656826a0eb93f3250dd1a0060e338e49
#
_entry.id   656826a0eb93f3250dd1a0060e338e49
#
_cell.length_a   1.000
_cell.length_b   1.000
_cell.length_c   1.000
_cell.angle_alpha   90.00
_cell.angle_beta   90.00
_cell.angle_gamma   90.00
#
_symmetry.space_group_name_H-M   'P 1'
#
loop_
_entity.id
_entity.type
_entity.pdbx_description
1 polymer ?
#
loop_
_entity_poly.entity_id
_entity_poly.type
_entity_poly.pdbx_seq_one_letter_code
_entity_poly.pdbx_strand_id
1 'polypeptide(L)'
;MLVIKKYSNRRLYNTETSNYITQDDIVELIKNKTLFQITDVDSKKDITSSILMQILLEKQTAGTNLIPEEFLKQIIIFNENNQS
;
A
#
# COMPACT_ATOMS: atom_id res chain seq x y z
N MET A 1 -9.80 13.69 0.37
CA MET A 1 -8.91 12.51 0.45
C MET A 1 -7.73 12.69 -0.48
N LEU A 2 -6.53 12.44 0.01
CA LEU A 2 -5.31 12.54 -0.80
C LEU A 2 -5.29 11.43 -1.85
N VAL A 3 -5.06 11.78 -3.12
CA VAL A 3 -4.91 10.80 -4.20
C VAL A 3 -3.44 10.69 -4.56
N ILE A 4 -2.94 9.47 -4.53
CA ILE A 4 -1.58 9.14 -4.95
C ILE A 4 -1.71 8.31 -6.23
N LYS A 5 -0.92 8.64 -7.24
CA LYS A 5 -0.96 7.95 -8.52
C LYS A 5 0.29 7.09 -8.69
N LYS A 6 0.09 5.86 -9.15
CA LYS A 6 1.20 4.97 -9.46
C LYS A 6 1.39 4.92 -10.97
N TYR A 7 2.60 5.23 -11.40
CA TYR A 7 2.95 5.21 -12.82
C TYR A 7 3.56 3.88 -13.21
N SER A 8 3.63 3.62 -14.52
CA SER A 8 4.13 2.35 -15.04
C SER A 8 5.57 2.05 -14.67
N ASN A 9 6.36 3.08 -14.32
CA ASN A 9 7.73 2.91 -13.84
C ASN A 9 7.80 2.61 -12.34
N ARG A 10 6.67 2.24 -11.72
CA ARG A 10 6.53 1.93 -10.30
C ARG A 10 6.73 3.13 -9.38
N ARG A 11 6.72 4.34 -9.90
CA ARG A 11 6.85 5.53 -9.09
C ARG A 11 5.50 5.97 -8.56
N LEU A 12 5.50 6.43 -7.32
CA LEU A 12 4.30 6.95 -6.67
C LEU A 12 4.37 8.48 -6.67
N TYR A 13 3.27 9.10 -7.03
CA TYR A 13 3.18 10.56 -7.18
C TYR A 13 2.09 11.11 -6.27
N ASN A 14 2.46 12.04 -5.38
CA ASN A 14 1.51 12.72 -4.50
C ASN A 14 0.92 13.90 -5.26
N THR A 15 -0.39 13.83 -5.56
CA THR A 15 -1.05 14.84 -6.38
C THR A 15 -1.24 16.17 -5.64
N GLU A 16 -1.22 16.18 -4.30
CA GLU A 16 -1.37 17.43 -3.54
C GLU A 16 -0.08 18.21 -3.48
N THR A 17 1.04 17.53 -3.29
CA THR A 17 2.35 18.18 -3.18
C THR A 17 3.08 18.24 -4.50
N SER A 18 2.58 17.55 -5.52
CA SER A 18 3.20 17.46 -6.85
C SER A 18 4.60 16.91 -6.82
N ASN A 19 4.84 15.93 -5.94
CA ASN A 19 6.13 15.28 -5.77
C ASN A 19 6.01 13.78 -5.91
N TYR A 20 7.07 13.16 -6.42
CA TYR A 20 7.21 11.71 -6.26
C TYR A 20 7.51 11.40 -4.81
N ILE A 21 6.96 10.29 -4.34
CA ILE A 21 7.12 9.85 -2.95
C ILE A 21 7.58 8.39 -2.91
N THR A 22 8.09 8.00 -1.76
CA THR A 22 8.58 6.64 -1.53
C THR A 22 7.59 5.85 -0.69
N GLN A 23 7.86 4.55 -0.53
CA GLN A 23 7.08 3.72 0.38
C GLN A 23 7.18 4.22 1.82
N ASP A 24 8.32 4.75 2.22
CA ASP A 24 8.47 5.32 3.56
C ASP A 24 7.55 6.52 3.76
N ASP A 25 7.34 7.31 2.72
CA ASP A 25 6.38 8.42 2.79
C ASP A 25 4.96 7.91 2.97
N ILE A 26 4.61 6.78 2.35
CA ILE A 26 3.30 6.15 2.56
C ILE A 26 3.15 5.73 4.03
N VAL A 27 4.20 5.15 4.60
CA VAL A 27 4.19 4.75 6.01
C VAL A 27 3.94 5.97 6.91
N GLU A 28 4.58 7.09 6.60
CA GLU A 28 4.36 8.32 7.36
C GLU A 28 2.92 8.82 7.26
N LEU A 29 2.32 8.72 6.08
CA LEU A 29 0.90 9.07 5.91
C LEU A 29 0.02 8.20 6.82
N ILE A 30 0.31 6.92 6.90
CA ILE A 30 -0.44 5.99 7.75
C ILE A 30 -0.27 6.37 9.22
N LYS A 31 0.95 6.65 9.65
CA LYS A 31 1.23 7.06 11.04
C LYS A 31 0.49 8.33 11.41
N ASN A 32 0.38 9.26 10.47
CA ASN A 32 -0.31 10.52 10.69
C ASN A 32 -1.82 10.41 10.51
N LYS A 33 -2.33 9.20 10.24
CA LYS A 33 -3.75 8.92 10.04
C LYS A 33 -4.35 9.74 8.90
N THR A 34 -3.53 10.05 7.91
CA THR A 34 -3.98 10.73 6.69
C THR A 34 -4.74 9.76 5.82
N LEU A 35 -5.93 10.14 5.37
CA LEU A 35 -6.71 9.32 4.45
C LEU A 35 -6.16 9.51 3.05
N PHE A 36 -5.87 8.41 2.38
CA PHE A 36 -5.33 8.46 1.03
C PHE A 36 -5.82 7.27 0.21
N GLN A 37 -5.68 7.40 -1.08
CA GLN A 37 -6.03 6.37 -2.05
C GLN A 37 -4.91 6.32 -3.09
N ILE A 38 -4.52 5.11 -3.49
CA ILE A 38 -3.51 4.92 -4.53
C ILE A 38 -4.19 4.36 -5.76
N THR A 39 -4.08 5.07 -6.87
CA THR A 39 -4.70 4.70 -8.13
C THR A 39 -3.62 4.42 -9.18
N ASP A 40 -3.77 3.30 -9.89
CA ASP A 40 -2.90 3.00 -11.01
C ASP A 40 -3.27 3.87 -12.20
N VAL A 41 -2.30 4.55 -12.80
CA VAL A 41 -2.54 5.49 -13.90
C VAL A 41 -3.06 4.77 -15.14
N ASP A 42 -2.53 3.59 -15.42
CA ASP A 42 -2.87 2.86 -16.64
C ASP A 42 -4.22 2.18 -16.55
N SER A 43 -4.47 1.43 -15.47
CA SER A 43 -5.72 0.67 -15.31
C SER A 43 -6.84 1.49 -14.71
N LYS A 44 -6.48 2.60 -14.07
CA LYS A 44 -7.40 3.49 -13.33
C LYS A 44 -8.07 2.80 -12.15
N LYS A 45 -7.50 1.70 -11.69
CA LYS A 45 -8.01 0.95 -10.54
C LYS A 45 -7.39 1.44 -9.26
N ASP A 46 -8.16 1.30 -8.17
CA ASP A 46 -7.65 1.54 -6.83
C ASP A 46 -6.77 0.36 -6.44
N ILE A 47 -5.49 0.64 -6.21
CA ILE A 47 -4.51 -0.39 -5.85
C ILE A 47 -3.95 -0.16 -4.45
N THR A 48 -4.66 0.59 -3.60
CA THR A 48 -4.19 0.92 -2.26
C THR A 48 -3.80 -0.33 -1.47
N SER A 49 -4.71 -1.31 -1.40
CA SER A 49 -4.44 -2.55 -0.65
C SER A 49 -3.22 -3.29 -1.19
N SER A 50 -3.09 -3.33 -2.50
CA SER A 50 -1.96 -4.01 -3.14
C SER A 50 -0.63 -3.37 -2.75
N ILE A 51 -0.57 -2.04 -2.74
CA ILE A 51 0.64 -1.32 -2.36
C ILE A 51 0.95 -1.52 -0.87
N LEU A 52 -0.08 -1.48 -0.02
CA LEU A 52 0.12 -1.73 1.42
C LEU A 52 0.67 -3.12 1.67
N MET A 53 0.19 -4.12 0.93
CA MET A 53 0.70 -5.48 1.04
C MET A 53 2.16 -5.58 0.61
N GLN A 54 2.54 -4.87 -0.44
CA GLN A 54 3.93 -4.84 -0.89
C GLN A 54 4.85 -4.24 0.18
N ILE A 55 4.43 -3.14 0.78
CA ILE A 55 5.19 -2.49 1.85
C ILE A 55 5.39 -3.45 3.01
N LEU A 56 4.30 -4.11 3.41
CA LEU A 56 4.32 -5.06 4.51
C LEU A 56 5.27 -6.22 4.23
N LEU A 57 5.19 -6.78 3.03
CA LEU A 57 6.05 -7.89 2.61
C LEU A 57 7.53 -7.50 2.64
N GLU A 58 7.85 -6.32 2.14
CA GLU A 58 9.24 -5.85 2.13
C GLU A 58 9.78 -5.67 3.55
N LYS A 59 8.97 -5.12 4.45
CA LYS A 59 9.37 -4.96 5.85
C LYS A 59 9.57 -6.30 6.53
N GLN A 60 8.70 -7.26 6.24
CA GLN A 60 8.81 -8.61 6.79
C GLN A 60 10.09 -9.29 6.30
N THR A 61 10.38 -9.18 5.01
CA THR A 61 11.56 -9.77 4.40
C THR A 61 12.85 -9.16 4.97
N ALA A 62 12.82 -7.86 5.25
CA ALA A 62 13.96 -7.18 5.85
C ALA A 62 14.12 -7.46 7.34
N GLY A 63 13.17 -8.17 7.95
CA GLY A 63 13.21 -8.50 9.38
C GLY A 63 12.84 -7.33 10.27
N THR A 64 12.32 -6.26 9.72
CA THR A 64 11.99 -5.05 10.48
C THR A 64 10.55 -5.03 11.00
N ASN A 65 9.73 -5.97 10.54
CA ASN A 65 8.33 -6.04 10.97
C ASN A 65 7.89 -7.51 10.92
N LEU A 66 8.03 -8.20 12.06
CA LEU A 66 7.71 -9.62 12.14
C LEU A 66 6.23 -9.79 12.47
N ILE A 67 5.49 -10.34 11.51
CA ILE A 67 4.06 -10.57 11.67
C ILE A 67 3.85 -12.01 12.10
N PRO A 68 3.04 -12.26 13.17
CA PRO A 68 2.75 -13.62 13.61
C PRO A 68 2.09 -14.44 12.50
N GLU A 69 2.47 -15.70 12.39
CA GLU A 69 1.91 -16.61 11.38
C GLU A 69 0.39 -16.69 11.45
N GLU A 70 -0.15 -16.73 12.67
CA GLU A 70 -1.60 -16.82 12.85
C GLU A 70 -2.31 -15.62 12.23
N PHE A 71 -1.72 -14.44 12.34
CA PHE A 71 -2.30 -13.25 11.73
C PHE A 71 -2.27 -13.34 10.21
N LEU A 72 -1.16 -13.82 9.66
CA LEU A 72 -1.04 -14.02 8.20
C LEU A 72 -2.08 -15.02 7.70
N LYS A 73 -2.28 -16.11 8.44
CA LYS A 73 -3.29 -17.11 8.08
C LYS A 73 -4.69 -16.49 8.07
N GLN A 74 -4.98 -15.66 9.06
CA GLN A 74 -6.28 -14.99 9.15
C GLN A 74 -6.50 -14.05 7.96
N ILE A 75 -5.47 -13.33 7.54
CA ILE A 75 -5.57 -12.46 6.37
C ILE A 75 -5.85 -13.26 5.12
N ILE A 76 -5.19 -14.40 4.95
CA ILE A 76 -5.39 -15.28 3.80
C ILE A 76 -6.82 -15.80 3.77
N ILE A 77 -7.33 -16.25 4.91
CA ILE A 77 -8.70 -16.75 5.03
C ILE A 77 -9.69 -15.65 4.68
N PHE A 78 -9.47 -14.46 5.22
CA PHE A 78 -10.33 -13.30 4.94
C PHE A 78 -10.36 -13.00 3.44
N ASN A 79 -9.21 -13.00 2.78
CA ASN A 79 -9.12 -12.75 1.35
C ASN A 79 -9.90 -13.78 0.54
N GLU A 80 -9.75 -15.07 0.87
CA GLU A 80 -10.46 -16.13 0.16
C GLU A 80 -11.97 -15.99 0.31
N ASN A 81 -12.43 -15.65 1.52
CA ASN A 81 -13.86 -15.52 1.79
C ASN A 81 -14.49 -14.30 1.10
N ASN A 82 -13.67 -13.30 0.74
CA ASN A 82 -14.17 -12.08 0.13
C ASN A 82 -13.94 -12.01 -1.38
N GLN A 83 -13.39 -13.06 -1.96
CA GLN A 83 -13.27 -13.15 -3.42
C GLN A 83 -14.58 -13.68 -3.99
N SER A 84 -15.07 -13.00 -4.98
CA SER A 84 -16.30 -13.40 -5.68
C SER A 84 -15.96 -14.12 -6.96
#